data_6a7f48b70377e6352e29541cb004a3ab
#
_entry.id   6a7f48b70377e6352e29541cb004a3ab
#
_cell.length_a   1.000
_cell.length_b   1.000
_cell.length_c   1.000
_cell.angle_alpha   90.00
_cell.angle_beta   90.00
_cell.angle_gamma   90.00
#
_symmetry.space_group_name_H-M   'P 1'
#
loop_
_entity.id
_entity.type
_entity.pdbx_description
1 polymer ?
#
loop_
_entity_poly.entity_id
_entity_poly.type
_entity_poly.pdbx_seq_one_letter_code
_entity_poly.pdbx_strand_id
1 'polypeptide(L)'
;MRRDIPMILIRVIVGVVFVTEGILKFAYADELGAGRFAAIGLPLPDLLGPLVGGVEVAGGVALLLNFYAGDAALALLAVIVSALITTKLPILAGRPIGPFALMKAQHYGVMGFMHEARVDLCMLFGTVAVLIDSGLRLGHRRRWYESSAER
;
A
#
# COMPACT_ATOMS: atom_id res chain seq x y z
N MET A 1 21.60 18.39 -0.40
CA MET A 1 20.91 18.07 -1.67
C MET A 1 21.05 16.60 -2.13
N ARG A 2 22.16 15.88 -1.96
CA ARG A 2 22.28 14.47 -2.42
C ARG A 2 21.57 13.42 -1.54
N ARG A 3 21.19 13.75 -0.30
CA ARG A 3 20.56 12.79 0.65
C ARG A 3 19.10 12.48 0.36
N ASP A 4 18.43 13.30 -0.42
CA ASP A 4 16.99 13.17 -0.66
C ASP A 4 16.65 12.35 -1.93
N ILE A 5 17.62 12.14 -2.83
CA ILE A 5 17.39 11.43 -4.10
C ILE A 5 16.85 10.00 -3.92
N PRO A 6 17.43 9.15 -3.04
CA PRO A 6 16.89 7.80 -2.84
C PRO A 6 15.45 7.81 -2.38
N MET A 7 15.08 8.73 -1.48
CA MET A 7 13.71 8.84 -0.98
C MET A 7 12.74 9.36 -2.06
N ILE A 8 13.18 10.26 -2.94
CA ILE A 8 12.39 10.69 -4.10
C ILE A 8 12.12 9.51 -5.01
N LEU A 9 13.12 8.69 -5.32
CA LEU A 9 12.94 7.49 -6.14
C LEU A 9 11.96 6.49 -5.52
N ILE A 10 12.08 6.25 -4.21
CA ILE A 10 11.15 5.38 -3.48
C ILE A 10 9.72 5.91 -3.59
N ARG A 11 9.49 7.21 -3.34
CA ARG A 11 8.16 7.82 -3.46
C ARG A 11 7.60 7.73 -4.89
N VAL A 12 8.43 7.95 -5.90
CA VAL A 12 8.02 7.85 -7.29
C VAL A 12 7.58 6.42 -7.62
N ILE A 13 8.39 5.41 -7.28
CA ILE A 13 8.05 4.01 -7.53
C ILE A 13 6.76 3.63 -6.79
N VAL A 14 6.71 3.88 -5.49
CA VAL A 14 5.54 3.55 -4.65
C VAL A 14 4.30 4.29 -5.13
N GLY A 15 4.42 5.61 -5.38
CA GLY A 15 3.31 6.44 -5.84
C GLY A 15 2.76 6.00 -7.19
N VAL A 16 3.62 5.73 -8.18
CA VAL A 16 3.19 5.28 -9.50
C VAL A 16 2.48 3.94 -9.42
N VAL A 17 3.02 2.97 -8.66
CA VAL A 17 2.39 1.65 -8.53
C VAL A 17 1.01 1.77 -7.89
N PHE A 18 0.86 2.51 -6.79
CA PHE A 18 -0.46 2.68 -6.15
C PHE A 18 -1.46 3.43 -7.05
N VAL A 19 -1.04 4.48 -7.76
CA VAL A 19 -1.91 5.17 -8.72
C VAL A 19 -2.39 4.18 -9.79
N THR A 20 -1.49 3.39 -10.34
CA THR A 20 -1.82 2.38 -11.36
C THR A 20 -2.79 1.33 -10.81
N GLU A 21 -2.51 0.75 -9.64
CA GLU A 21 -3.37 -0.24 -8.99
C GLU A 21 -4.76 0.32 -8.68
N GLY A 22 -4.84 1.57 -8.21
CA GLY A 22 -6.11 2.22 -7.95
C GLY A 22 -6.91 2.47 -9.24
N ILE A 23 -6.28 2.96 -10.32
CA ILE A 23 -6.93 3.16 -11.61
C ILE A 23 -7.43 1.83 -12.17
N LEU A 24 -6.63 0.77 -12.09
CA LEU A 24 -7.02 -0.56 -12.56
C LEU A 24 -8.23 -1.13 -11.82
N LYS A 25 -8.43 -0.81 -10.54
CA LYS A 25 -9.64 -1.21 -9.78
C LYS A 25 -10.92 -0.56 -10.30
N PHE A 26 -10.82 0.63 -10.92
CA PHE A 26 -11.95 1.27 -11.59
C PHE A 26 -12.12 0.79 -13.02
N ALA A 27 -11.03 0.67 -13.77
CA ALA A 27 -11.05 0.28 -15.18
C ALA A 27 -11.47 -1.19 -15.37
N TYR A 28 -11.07 -2.06 -14.47
CA TYR A 28 -11.35 -3.50 -14.48
C TYR A 28 -12.03 -3.93 -13.18
N ALA A 29 -13.18 -3.31 -12.87
CA ALA A 29 -13.88 -3.48 -11.60
C ALA A 29 -14.22 -4.95 -11.29
N ASP A 30 -14.62 -5.72 -12.29
CA ASP A 30 -14.99 -7.13 -12.14
C ASP A 30 -13.78 -8.04 -11.84
N GLU A 31 -12.59 -7.70 -12.37
CA GLU A 31 -11.39 -8.53 -12.23
C GLU A 31 -10.48 -8.08 -11.09
N LEU A 32 -10.33 -6.77 -10.89
CA LEU A 32 -9.34 -6.18 -9.99
C LEU A 32 -9.97 -5.32 -8.87
N GLY A 33 -11.24 -4.91 -9.04
CA GLY A 33 -11.97 -4.11 -8.07
C GLY A 33 -12.98 -4.94 -7.26
N ALA A 34 -14.24 -4.54 -7.31
CA ALA A 34 -15.34 -5.14 -6.54
C ALA A 34 -15.48 -6.65 -6.79
N GLY A 35 -15.38 -7.11 -8.04
CA GLY A 35 -15.48 -8.53 -8.36
C GLY A 35 -14.36 -9.36 -7.71
N ARG A 36 -13.11 -8.85 -7.70
CA ARG A 36 -12.01 -9.49 -6.97
C ARG A 36 -12.26 -9.55 -5.46
N PHE A 37 -12.81 -8.48 -4.88
CA PHE A 37 -13.10 -8.41 -3.44
C PHE A 37 -14.21 -9.39 -3.06
N ALA A 38 -15.23 -9.55 -3.91
CA ALA A 38 -16.25 -10.58 -3.76
C ALA A 38 -15.64 -12.00 -3.83
N ALA A 39 -14.76 -12.25 -4.80
CA ALA A 39 -14.09 -13.54 -4.96
C ALA A 39 -13.17 -13.90 -3.78
N ILE A 40 -12.57 -12.93 -3.11
CA ILE A 40 -11.76 -13.12 -1.89
C ILE A 40 -12.64 -13.41 -0.68
N GLY A 41 -13.91 -13.01 -0.69
CA GLY A 41 -14.83 -13.14 0.45
C GLY A 41 -14.87 -11.92 1.35
N LEU A 42 -14.51 -10.73 0.84
CA LEU A 42 -14.62 -9.47 1.57
C LEU A 42 -16.08 -9.01 1.65
N PRO A 43 -16.53 -8.43 2.78
CA PRO A 43 -17.86 -7.87 2.90
C PRO A 43 -18.00 -6.61 2.03
N LEU A 44 -19.22 -6.32 1.55
CA LEU A 44 -19.55 -5.10 0.81
C LEU A 44 -18.56 -4.78 -0.34
N PRO A 45 -18.28 -5.72 -1.26
CA PRO A 45 -17.24 -5.58 -2.28
C PRO A 45 -17.48 -4.37 -3.18
N ASP A 46 -18.75 -4.05 -3.51
CA ASP A 46 -19.13 -2.92 -4.35
C ASP A 46 -18.81 -1.55 -3.71
N LEU A 47 -18.70 -1.50 -2.39
CA LEU A 47 -18.27 -0.31 -1.66
C LEU A 47 -16.74 -0.30 -1.46
N LEU A 48 -16.18 -1.44 -1.03
CA LEU A 48 -14.75 -1.53 -0.71
C LEU A 48 -13.85 -1.42 -1.95
N GLY A 49 -14.28 -1.95 -3.10
CA GLY A 49 -13.52 -1.86 -4.33
C GLY A 49 -13.20 -0.41 -4.73
N PRO A 50 -14.24 0.43 -4.97
CA PRO A 50 -14.03 1.84 -5.28
C PRO A 50 -13.36 2.64 -4.16
N LEU A 51 -13.67 2.35 -2.89
CA LEU A 51 -13.06 3.02 -1.73
C LEU A 51 -11.54 2.80 -1.72
N VAL A 52 -11.11 1.55 -1.82
CA VAL A 52 -9.68 1.19 -1.82
C VAL A 52 -8.99 1.76 -3.07
N GLY A 53 -9.62 1.65 -4.25
CA GLY A 53 -9.10 2.27 -5.47
C GLY A 53 -8.91 3.78 -5.32
N GLY A 54 -9.88 4.47 -4.71
CA GLY A 54 -9.80 5.91 -4.42
C GLY A 54 -8.66 6.26 -3.46
N VAL A 55 -8.49 5.48 -2.38
CA VAL A 55 -7.39 5.65 -1.43
C VAL A 55 -6.04 5.43 -2.10
N GLU A 56 -5.91 4.42 -2.97
CA GLU A 56 -4.69 4.13 -3.71
C GLU A 56 -4.32 5.26 -4.69
N VAL A 57 -5.28 5.76 -5.46
CA VAL A 57 -5.04 6.90 -6.36
C VAL A 57 -4.66 8.14 -5.59
N ALA A 58 -5.48 8.54 -4.62
CA ALA A 58 -5.25 9.76 -3.84
C ALA A 58 -3.94 9.68 -3.04
N GLY A 59 -3.68 8.57 -2.36
CA GLY A 59 -2.46 8.34 -1.62
C GLY A 59 -1.22 8.28 -2.51
N GLY A 60 -1.31 7.60 -3.65
CA GLY A 60 -0.20 7.53 -4.62
C GLY A 60 0.14 8.91 -5.19
N VAL A 61 -0.86 9.72 -5.58
CA VAL A 61 -0.65 11.11 -6.02
C VAL A 61 -0.05 11.97 -4.90
N ALA A 62 -0.52 11.82 -3.67
CA ALA A 62 0.02 12.55 -2.52
C ALA A 62 1.51 12.22 -2.28
N LEU A 63 1.92 10.95 -2.45
CA LEU A 63 3.34 10.56 -2.38
C LEU A 63 4.16 11.20 -3.50
N LEU A 64 3.67 11.20 -4.75
CA LEU A 64 4.34 11.80 -5.90
C LEU A 64 4.56 13.28 -5.72
N LEU A 65 3.57 14.00 -5.21
CA LEU A 65 3.61 15.42 -4.94
C LEU A 65 4.32 15.78 -3.62
N ASN A 66 4.71 14.79 -2.82
CA ASN A 66 5.22 14.98 -1.45
C ASN A 66 4.27 15.80 -0.56
N PHE A 67 2.97 15.66 -0.77
CA PHE A 67 1.92 16.36 -0.05
C PHE A 67 1.30 15.42 0.98
N TYR A 68 1.38 15.78 2.26
CA TYR A 68 0.96 14.90 3.37
C TYR A 68 1.49 13.45 3.24
N ALA A 69 2.76 13.32 2.81
CA ALA A 69 3.34 12.03 2.45
C ALA A 69 3.32 10.99 3.59
N GLY A 70 3.40 11.44 4.85
CA GLY A 70 3.29 10.57 6.02
C GLY A 70 1.89 9.98 6.21
N ASP A 71 0.86 10.83 6.10
CA ASP A 71 -0.54 10.39 6.25
C ASP A 71 -0.95 9.51 5.07
N ALA A 72 -0.54 9.88 3.85
CA ALA A 72 -0.73 9.07 2.66
C ALA A 72 -0.05 7.70 2.78
N ALA A 73 1.21 7.66 3.24
CA ALA A 73 1.92 6.41 3.46
C ALA A 73 1.24 5.54 4.52
N LEU A 74 0.68 6.12 5.57
CA LEU A 74 -0.06 5.37 6.59
C LEU A 74 -1.34 4.73 6.01
N ALA A 75 -2.11 5.48 5.22
CA ALA A 75 -3.31 4.95 4.57
C ALA A 75 -2.96 3.83 3.57
N LEU A 76 -1.94 4.03 2.75
CA LEU A 76 -1.47 3.03 1.79
C LEU A 76 -0.86 1.80 2.48
N LEU A 77 -0.22 1.98 3.65
CA LEU A 77 0.27 0.88 4.46
C LEU A 77 -0.89 -0.01 4.95
N ALA A 78 -2.00 0.58 5.38
CA ALA A 78 -3.18 -0.17 5.77
C ALA A 78 -3.75 -0.98 4.58
N VAL A 79 -3.78 -0.41 3.38
CA VAL A 79 -4.23 -1.09 2.17
C VAL A 79 -3.34 -2.30 1.85
N ILE A 80 -2.00 -2.12 1.79
CA ILE A 80 -1.09 -3.20 1.42
C ILE A 80 -1.04 -4.32 2.46
N VAL A 81 -1.10 -3.99 3.75
CA VAL A 81 -1.17 -4.98 4.83
C VAL A 81 -2.47 -5.78 4.73
N SER A 82 -3.60 -5.13 4.48
CA SER A 82 -4.88 -5.80 4.25
C SER A 82 -4.82 -6.75 3.04
N ALA A 83 -4.22 -6.31 1.93
CA ALA A 83 -4.03 -7.15 0.74
C ALA A 83 -3.16 -8.38 1.03
N LEU A 84 -2.06 -8.22 1.76
CA LEU A 84 -1.20 -9.34 2.16
C LEU A 84 -1.96 -10.35 3.02
N ILE A 85 -2.74 -9.87 4.00
CA ILE A 85 -3.52 -10.75 4.88
C ILE A 85 -4.63 -11.48 4.12
N THR A 86 -5.40 -10.76 3.32
CA THR A 86 -6.61 -11.32 2.68
C THR A 86 -6.30 -12.19 1.48
N THR A 87 -5.21 -11.92 0.75
CA THR A 87 -4.90 -12.61 -0.51
C THR A 87 -3.66 -13.49 -0.44
N LYS A 88 -2.61 -13.05 0.24
CA LYS A 88 -1.31 -13.75 0.20
C LYS A 88 -1.15 -14.77 1.32
N LEU A 89 -1.72 -14.54 2.51
CA LEU A 89 -1.70 -15.55 3.58
C LEU A 89 -2.42 -16.84 3.20
N PRO A 90 -3.59 -16.87 2.53
CA PRO A 90 -4.18 -18.09 2.01
C PRO A 90 -3.25 -18.85 1.06
N ILE A 91 -2.51 -18.15 0.18
CA ILE A 91 -1.54 -18.76 -0.73
C ILE A 91 -0.38 -19.40 0.05
N LEU A 92 0.12 -18.73 1.08
CA LEU A 92 1.15 -19.27 1.98
C LEU A 92 0.68 -20.53 2.69
N ALA A 93 -0.55 -20.52 3.17
CA ALA A 93 -1.15 -21.67 3.87
C ALA A 93 -1.59 -22.80 2.92
N GLY A 94 -1.72 -22.54 1.62
CA GLY A 94 -2.27 -23.46 0.63
C GLY A 94 -3.75 -23.83 0.84
N ARG A 95 -4.48 -23.01 1.60
CA ARG A 95 -5.89 -23.22 1.97
C ARG A 95 -6.58 -21.89 2.31
N PRO A 96 -7.91 -21.81 2.25
CA PRO A 96 -8.65 -20.66 2.77
C PRO A 96 -8.33 -20.39 4.23
N ILE A 97 -8.31 -19.11 4.63
CA ILE A 97 -8.09 -18.67 6.01
C ILE A 97 -9.27 -17.82 6.46
N GLY A 98 -10.06 -18.34 7.41
CA GLY A 98 -11.28 -17.66 7.87
C GLY A 98 -12.24 -17.41 6.71
N PRO A 99 -12.70 -16.15 6.51
CA PRO A 99 -13.60 -15.81 5.41
C PRO A 99 -12.87 -15.66 4.06
N PHE A 100 -11.53 -15.64 4.05
CA PHE A 100 -10.75 -15.35 2.85
C PHE A 100 -10.51 -16.58 2.00
N ALA A 101 -11.00 -16.54 0.77
CA ALA A 101 -10.87 -17.62 -0.18
C ALA A 101 -9.42 -17.77 -0.68
N LEU A 102 -9.05 -19.02 -1.02
CA LEU A 102 -7.78 -19.29 -1.68
C LEU A 102 -7.87 -18.86 -3.15
N MET A 103 -7.15 -17.82 -3.51
CA MET A 103 -7.03 -17.40 -4.90
C MET A 103 -6.16 -18.36 -5.70
N LYS A 104 -6.49 -18.52 -6.99
CA LYS A 104 -5.70 -19.37 -7.89
C LYS A 104 -4.29 -18.82 -8.06
N ALA A 105 -3.30 -19.63 -7.77
CA ALA A 105 -1.89 -19.37 -7.96
C ALA A 105 -1.20 -20.57 -8.67
N GLN A 106 -0.07 -20.30 -9.32
CA GLN A 106 0.70 -21.38 -9.97
C GLN A 106 1.27 -22.37 -8.94
N HIS A 107 1.68 -21.86 -7.79
CA HIS A 107 2.22 -22.62 -6.68
C HIS A 107 1.66 -22.11 -5.36
N TYR A 108 1.61 -22.97 -4.34
CA TYR A 108 1.20 -22.65 -2.98
C TYR A 108 2.35 -22.87 -2.00
N GLY A 109 2.20 -22.41 -0.76
CA GLY A 109 3.23 -22.46 0.25
C GLY A 109 4.23 -21.30 0.11
N VAL A 110 5.41 -21.46 0.71
CA VAL A 110 6.41 -20.39 0.80
C VAL A 110 6.83 -19.87 -0.58
N MET A 111 7.09 -20.75 -1.54
CA MET A 111 7.52 -20.34 -2.88
C MET A 111 6.40 -19.64 -3.66
N GLY A 112 5.17 -20.13 -3.55
CA GLY A 112 3.99 -19.46 -4.11
C GLY A 112 3.78 -18.09 -3.50
N PHE A 113 3.84 -17.99 -2.17
CA PHE A 113 3.76 -16.72 -1.46
C PHE A 113 4.83 -15.72 -1.93
N MET A 114 6.09 -16.11 -1.96
CA MET A 114 7.18 -15.22 -2.38
C MET A 114 7.01 -14.75 -3.83
N HIS A 115 6.55 -15.63 -4.71
CA HIS A 115 6.28 -15.27 -6.10
C HIS A 115 5.12 -14.28 -6.22
N GLU A 116 4.00 -14.57 -5.56
CA GLU A 116 2.78 -13.75 -5.66
C GLU A 116 2.84 -12.46 -4.85
N ALA A 117 3.60 -12.41 -3.75
CA ALA A 117 3.70 -11.26 -2.86
C ALA A 117 4.89 -10.33 -3.18
N ARG A 118 5.73 -10.63 -4.17
CA ARG A 118 6.95 -9.86 -4.43
C ARG A 118 6.74 -8.36 -4.60
N VAL A 119 5.72 -7.97 -5.35
CA VAL A 119 5.38 -6.55 -5.55
C VAL A 119 4.81 -5.96 -4.27
N ASP A 120 3.87 -6.67 -3.62
CA ASP A 120 3.26 -6.23 -2.37
C ASP A 120 4.31 -6.01 -1.26
N LEU A 121 5.33 -6.90 -1.18
CA LEU A 121 6.43 -6.75 -0.22
C LEU A 121 7.32 -5.53 -0.54
N CYS A 122 7.66 -5.31 -1.82
CA CYS A 122 8.39 -4.10 -2.22
C CYS A 122 7.59 -2.84 -1.89
N MET A 123 6.28 -2.84 -2.13
CA MET A 123 5.39 -1.74 -1.81
C MET A 123 5.27 -1.52 -0.30
N LEU A 124 5.19 -2.60 0.50
CA LEU A 124 5.20 -2.54 1.95
C LEU A 124 6.45 -1.82 2.47
N PHE A 125 7.64 -2.30 2.09
CA PHE A 125 8.90 -1.71 2.55
C PHE A 125 9.10 -0.29 2.04
N GLY A 126 8.73 -0.01 0.79
CA GLY A 126 8.78 1.34 0.22
C GLY A 126 7.86 2.32 0.97
N THR A 127 6.64 1.90 1.29
CA THR A 127 5.68 2.71 2.06
C THR A 127 6.16 2.95 3.49
N VAL A 128 6.71 1.91 4.15
CA VAL A 128 7.32 2.05 5.49
C VAL A 128 8.50 3.02 5.47
N ALA A 129 9.37 2.97 4.45
CA ALA A 129 10.49 3.89 4.31
C ALA A 129 10.02 5.35 4.18
N VAL A 130 8.95 5.61 3.40
CA VAL A 130 8.35 6.95 3.29
C VAL A 130 7.76 7.40 4.63
N LEU A 131 7.09 6.52 5.35
CA LEU A 131 6.49 6.82 6.66
C LEU A 131 7.56 7.21 7.69
N ILE A 132 8.66 6.45 7.74
CA ILE A 132 9.80 6.74 8.64
C ILE A 132 10.45 8.09 8.29
N ASP A 133 10.74 8.35 7.01
CA ASP A 133 11.32 9.62 6.55
C ASP A 133 10.42 10.81 6.91
N SER A 134 9.11 10.67 6.73
CA SER A 134 8.12 11.71 7.07
C SER A 134 8.08 11.97 8.58
N GLY A 135 8.11 10.94 9.40
CA GLY A 135 8.17 11.05 10.86
C GLY A 135 9.45 11.73 11.37
N LEU A 136 10.59 11.40 10.80
CA LEU A 136 11.87 12.05 11.10
C LEU A 136 11.87 13.55 10.76
N ARG A 137 11.29 13.93 9.63
CA ARG A 137 11.16 15.34 9.21
C ARG A 137 10.25 16.14 10.14
N LEU A 138 9.14 15.57 10.60
CA LEU A 138 8.24 16.22 11.58
C LEU A 138 8.92 16.41 12.93
N GLY A 139 9.66 15.41 13.43
CA GLY A 139 10.43 15.50 14.68
C GLY A 139 11.52 16.57 14.62
N HIS A 140 12.18 16.72 13.48
CA HIS A 140 13.19 17.75 13.28
C HIS A 140 12.58 19.15 13.27
N ARG A 141 11.43 19.36 12.62
CA ARG A 141 10.69 20.63 12.63
C ARG A 141 10.25 21.04 14.03
N ARG A 142 9.70 20.14 14.84
CA ARG A 142 9.29 20.44 16.23
C ARG A 142 10.45 20.92 17.06
N ARG A 143 11.61 20.28 16.97
CA ARG A 143 12.80 20.67 17.72
C ARG A 143 13.32 22.07 17.37
N TRP A 144 13.16 22.51 16.13
CA TRP A 144 13.50 23.87 15.69
C TRP A 144 12.56 24.93 16.30
N TYR A 145 11.25 24.65 16.36
CA TYR A 145 10.27 25.57 16.96
C TYR A 145 10.50 25.74 18.46
N GLU A 146 10.76 24.65 19.17
CA GLU A 146 11.04 24.69 20.63
C GLU A 146 12.32 25.50 20.93
N SER A 147 13.42 25.26 20.21
CA SER A 147 14.68 26.00 20.34
C SER A 147 14.58 27.49 19.97
N SER A 148 13.63 27.87 19.11
CA SER A 148 13.40 29.29 18.73
C SER A 148 12.50 30.01 19.72
N ALA A 149 11.67 29.29 20.47
CA ALA A 149 10.79 29.87 21.49
C ALA A 149 11.50 30.15 22.84
N GLU A 150 12.64 29.51 23.05
CA GLU A 150 13.48 29.67 24.25
C GLU A 150 14.52 30.82 24.12
N ARG A 151 14.57 31.51 22.99
CA ARG A 151 15.45 32.64 22.74
C ARG A 151 14.68 33.95 22.66
#